data_94bce19ef3c11805569f034b23ef0dc0
#
_entry.id   94bce19ef3c11805569f034b23ef0dc0
#
_cell.length_a   1.000
_cell.length_b   1.000
_cell.length_c   1.000
_cell.angle_alpha   90.00
_cell.angle_beta   90.00
_cell.angle_gamma   90.00
#
_symmetry.space_group_name_H-M   'P 1'
#
loop_
_entity.id
_entity.type
_entity.pdbx_description
1 polymer ?
#
loop_
_entity_poly.entity_id
_entity_poly.type
_entity_poly.pdbx_seq_one_letter_code
_entity_poly.pdbx_strand_id
1 'polypeptide(L)'
;MIRVLALVACLGSSCMISAQTPSANVVKYQGTLNNVKYVYATVAPVAHLKSGDVLDTNTLDCFGDAIKKPGDTLSMAPGDNPLTGPFFIEGAEPGDTLAVKILDLQVNGDQGIGALGPGFGALNATNYTPMLNPALPEKIWFYPIDHATNTATFQALDSKFSVKIPVHPFLGCIGVAPAGGEARSSIVPAEFGGNMDAPEASVGNTVYFPVNVKGGLLYLGDGHAAMGDGEVAGAAIEVPLRARVQVELIKGHKINWPRFENDQTIMAVGAYRPVDDALRIAFTELVAWIHSDYGLSELDAYELLGKVAKIHLTEMVDPNYVVVASIEKKYLPAKNN
;
A
#
# COMPACT_ATOMS: atom_id res chain seq x y z
N MET A 1 34.53 22.06 74.96
CA MET A 1 33.22 21.49 74.60
C MET A 1 33.01 21.58 73.12
N ILE A 2 33.28 20.48 72.41
CA ILE A 2 33.12 20.41 70.95
C ILE A 2 31.83 19.70 70.64
N ARG A 3 30.89 20.36 69.97
CA ARG A 3 29.62 19.73 69.52
C ARG A 3 29.84 19.17 68.11
N VAL A 4 29.68 17.87 68.00
CA VAL A 4 29.63 17.12 66.72
C VAL A 4 28.21 17.18 66.18
N LEU A 5 28.04 17.77 65.00
CA LEU A 5 26.76 17.71 64.22
C LEU A 5 26.81 16.44 63.35
N ALA A 6 25.87 15.54 63.55
CA ALA A 6 25.69 14.41 62.70
C ALA A 6 24.76 14.80 61.53
N LEU A 7 25.26 14.70 60.28
CA LEU A 7 24.46 14.86 59.07
C LEU A 7 23.80 13.53 58.70
N VAL A 8 22.48 13.44 58.73
CA VAL A 8 21.73 12.29 58.26
C VAL A 8 21.44 12.51 56.76
N ALA A 9 22.08 11.72 55.90
CA ALA A 9 21.78 11.69 54.49
C ALA A 9 20.61 10.74 54.21
N CYS A 10 19.45 11.30 53.86
CA CYS A 10 18.32 10.54 53.31
C CYS A 10 18.60 10.16 51.86
N LEU A 11 18.92 8.91 51.59
CA LEU A 11 18.96 8.34 50.23
C LEU A 11 17.50 8.10 49.77
N GLY A 12 16.99 9.03 48.94
CA GLY A 12 15.72 8.86 48.23
C GLY A 12 15.90 7.87 47.07
N SER A 13 15.43 6.64 47.22
CA SER A 13 15.29 5.68 46.14
C SER A 13 14.19 6.13 45.19
N SER A 14 14.55 6.72 44.06
CA SER A 14 13.61 6.99 42.97
C SER A 14 13.24 5.66 42.31
N CYS A 15 12.09 5.09 42.61
CA CYS A 15 11.48 4.03 41.86
C CYS A 15 11.12 4.56 40.45
N MET A 16 11.92 4.26 39.45
CA MET A 16 11.50 4.44 38.05
C MET A 16 10.43 3.38 37.75
N ILE A 17 9.17 3.81 37.73
CA ILE A 17 8.08 3.00 37.19
C ILE A 17 8.29 3.01 35.68
N SER A 18 8.84 1.92 35.16
CA SER A 18 8.85 1.65 33.72
C SER A 18 7.40 1.44 33.32
N ALA A 19 6.81 2.43 32.65
CA ALA A 19 5.53 2.27 32.00
C ALA A 19 5.70 1.24 30.89
N GLN A 20 5.26 0.01 31.09
CA GLN A 20 5.12 -0.98 30.03
C GLN A 20 4.12 -0.43 29.03
N THR A 21 4.58 -0.16 27.81
CA THR A 21 3.67 0.12 26.68
C THR A 21 2.70 -1.07 26.58
N PRO A 22 1.37 -0.84 26.62
CA PRO A 22 0.42 -1.93 26.46
C PRO A 22 0.74 -2.71 25.19
N SER A 23 0.79 -4.03 25.27
CA SER A 23 0.94 -4.86 24.06
C SER A 23 -0.24 -4.57 23.14
N ALA A 24 0.05 -4.25 21.87
CA ALA A 24 -0.99 -4.01 20.88
C ALA A 24 -1.93 -5.22 20.80
N ASN A 25 -3.24 -4.96 20.83
CA ASN A 25 -4.22 -6.03 20.63
C ASN A 25 -4.12 -6.53 19.17
N VAL A 26 -4.20 -7.86 18.98
CA VAL A 26 -4.13 -8.48 17.65
C VAL A 26 -5.52 -8.96 17.24
N VAL A 27 -6.08 -8.34 16.22
CA VAL A 27 -7.33 -8.76 15.59
C VAL A 27 -6.98 -9.66 14.41
N LYS A 28 -7.52 -10.90 14.43
CA LYS A 28 -7.29 -11.87 13.34
C LYS A 28 -8.52 -11.96 12.45
N TYR A 29 -8.29 -11.97 11.14
CA TYR A 29 -9.33 -12.17 10.13
C TYR A 29 -8.78 -12.99 8.96
N GLN A 30 -9.60 -13.86 8.39
CA GLN A 30 -9.26 -14.70 7.25
C GLN A 30 -10.11 -14.32 6.03
N GLY A 31 -9.46 -13.72 5.01
CA GLY A 31 -10.04 -13.50 3.69
C GLY A 31 -10.17 -14.82 2.91
N THR A 32 -11.31 -15.02 2.29
CA THR A 32 -11.62 -16.17 1.41
C THR A 32 -12.49 -15.71 0.25
N LEU A 33 -12.58 -16.45 -0.82
CA LEU A 33 -13.45 -16.13 -1.97
C LEU A 33 -14.92 -15.85 -1.58
N ASN A 34 -15.38 -16.42 -0.46
CA ASN A 34 -16.76 -16.24 0.00
C ASN A 34 -17.00 -14.89 0.74
N ASN A 35 -15.95 -14.21 1.19
CA ASN A 35 -16.09 -13.01 2.03
C ASN A 35 -15.30 -11.80 1.53
N VAL A 36 -14.48 -11.93 0.50
CA VAL A 36 -13.80 -10.81 -0.16
C VAL A 36 -14.78 -9.89 -0.90
N LYS A 37 -14.30 -8.71 -1.25
CA LYS A 37 -15.03 -7.70 -2.04
C LYS A 37 -14.25 -7.41 -3.32
N TYR A 38 -14.95 -6.89 -4.33
CA TYR A 38 -14.36 -6.44 -5.60
C TYR A 38 -14.58 -4.94 -5.81
N VAL A 39 -14.92 -4.26 -4.73
CA VAL A 39 -15.15 -2.80 -4.71
C VAL A 39 -14.69 -2.20 -3.39
N TYR A 40 -14.16 -0.98 -3.44
CA TYR A 40 -14.06 -0.08 -2.30
C TYR A 40 -15.42 0.63 -2.15
N ALA A 41 -16.09 0.42 -1.03
CA ALA A 41 -17.43 0.97 -0.82
C ALA A 41 -17.77 1.05 0.69
N THR A 42 -18.81 1.80 1.01
CA THR A 42 -19.40 1.81 2.34
C THR A 42 -20.35 0.62 2.50
N VAL A 43 -19.81 -0.49 3.01
CA VAL A 43 -20.57 -1.73 3.29
C VAL A 43 -20.31 -2.20 4.72
N ALA A 44 -21.09 -3.18 5.18
CA ALA A 44 -20.93 -3.74 6.53
C ALA A 44 -19.48 -4.23 6.76
N PRO A 45 -18.81 -3.79 7.84
CA PRO A 45 -17.46 -4.21 8.15
C PRO A 45 -17.38 -5.68 8.58
N VAL A 46 -16.24 -6.30 8.30
CA VAL A 46 -15.98 -7.70 8.69
C VAL A 46 -15.37 -7.81 10.08
N ALA A 47 -14.73 -6.74 10.57
CA ALA A 47 -14.19 -6.62 11.90
C ALA A 47 -13.99 -5.15 12.28
N HIS A 48 -13.77 -4.90 13.58
CA HIS A 48 -13.52 -3.58 14.15
C HIS A 48 -12.12 -3.52 14.74
N LEU A 49 -11.42 -2.41 14.50
CA LEU A 49 -10.08 -2.13 14.97
C LEU A 49 -10.07 -0.81 15.76
N LYS A 50 -9.32 -0.77 16.84
CA LYS A 50 -9.02 0.48 17.57
C LYS A 50 -7.68 1.02 17.12
N SER A 51 -7.47 2.32 17.27
CA SER A 51 -6.14 2.91 17.07
C SER A 51 -5.12 2.20 17.96
N GLY A 52 -4.00 1.76 17.36
CA GLY A 52 -2.97 0.94 17.98
C GLY A 52 -3.13 -0.58 17.79
N ASP A 53 -4.28 -1.07 17.36
CA ASP A 53 -4.48 -2.49 17.10
C ASP A 53 -3.64 -2.97 15.91
N VAL A 54 -3.25 -4.24 15.95
CA VAL A 54 -2.61 -4.95 14.85
C VAL A 54 -3.63 -5.87 14.19
N LEU A 55 -3.83 -5.71 12.89
CA LEU A 55 -4.57 -6.65 12.07
C LEU A 55 -3.61 -7.73 11.56
N ASP A 56 -3.91 -9.00 11.82
CA ASP A 56 -3.24 -10.18 11.26
C ASP A 56 -4.22 -10.87 10.29
N THR A 57 -3.96 -10.74 8.99
CA THR A 57 -4.90 -11.19 7.95
C THR A 57 -4.14 -11.78 6.74
N ASN A 58 -4.85 -12.05 5.67
CA ASN A 58 -4.30 -12.48 4.38
C ASN A 58 -4.99 -11.76 3.23
N THR A 59 -4.33 -11.77 2.08
CA THR A 59 -4.94 -11.47 0.79
C THR A 59 -5.00 -12.75 -0.05
N LEU A 60 -5.86 -12.77 -1.06
CA LEU A 60 -5.76 -13.66 -2.21
C LEU A 60 -4.89 -12.97 -3.27
N ASP A 61 -4.42 -13.72 -4.29
CA ASP A 61 -3.82 -13.10 -5.48
C ASP A 61 -4.89 -12.35 -6.30
N CYS A 62 -4.49 -11.57 -7.30
CA CYS A 62 -5.41 -10.76 -8.10
C CYS A 62 -6.45 -11.62 -8.85
N PHE A 63 -6.16 -12.89 -9.11
CA PHE A 63 -7.07 -13.85 -9.76
C PHE A 63 -7.94 -14.63 -8.78
N GLY A 64 -7.94 -14.29 -7.49
CA GLY A 64 -8.69 -14.99 -6.45
C GLY A 64 -8.20 -16.40 -6.19
N ASP A 65 -6.91 -16.63 -6.34
CA ASP A 65 -6.27 -17.97 -6.24
C ASP A 65 -6.87 -19.02 -7.20
N ALA A 66 -7.45 -18.59 -8.32
CA ALA A 66 -8.14 -19.50 -9.25
C ALA A 66 -7.20 -20.19 -10.24
N ILE A 67 -6.06 -19.57 -10.56
CA ILE A 67 -5.08 -20.05 -11.52
C ILE A 67 -4.00 -20.83 -10.78
N LYS A 68 -3.87 -22.13 -11.08
CA LYS A 68 -3.01 -23.05 -10.30
C LYS A 68 -1.97 -23.81 -11.12
N LYS A 69 -2.25 -24.05 -12.39
CA LYS A 69 -1.44 -24.96 -13.23
C LYS A 69 -1.51 -24.59 -14.71
N PRO A 70 -0.54 -25.05 -15.50
CA PRO A 70 -0.61 -24.93 -16.96
C PRO A 70 -1.92 -25.48 -17.53
N GLY A 71 -2.54 -24.69 -18.40
CA GLY A 71 -3.85 -24.96 -18.99
C GLY A 71 -5.02 -24.24 -18.32
N ASP A 72 -4.82 -23.66 -17.13
CA ASP A 72 -5.79 -22.74 -16.56
C ASP A 72 -5.79 -21.43 -17.38
N THR A 73 -6.92 -20.70 -17.35
CA THR A 73 -7.14 -19.49 -18.13
C THR A 73 -7.58 -18.33 -17.25
N LEU A 74 -7.38 -17.08 -17.69
CA LEU A 74 -7.81 -15.87 -16.96
C LEU A 74 -9.31 -15.86 -16.71
N SER A 75 -10.11 -16.46 -17.58
CA SER A 75 -11.57 -16.56 -17.42
C SER A 75 -12.02 -17.40 -16.22
N MET A 76 -11.10 -18.10 -15.55
CA MET A 76 -11.38 -18.83 -14.30
C MET A 76 -11.40 -17.93 -13.08
N ALA A 77 -10.80 -16.72 -13.16
CA ALA A 77 -10.85 -15.74 -12.10
C ALA A 77 -12.30 -15.28 -11.86
N PRO A 78 -12.79 -15.28 -10.60
CA PRO A 78 -14.15 -14.88 -10.29
C PRO A 78 -14.39 -13.36 -10.39
N GLY A 79 -13.33 -12.58 -10.51
CA GLY A 79 -13.27 -11.14 -10.64
C GLY A 79 -11.84 -10.67 -10.44
N ASP A 80 -11.59 -9.38 -10.64
CA ASP A 80 -10.26 -8.80 -10.55
C ASP A 80 -10.00 -8.24 -9.14
N ASN A 81 -8.84 -8.49 -8.59
CA ASN A 81 -8.31 -7.95 -7.35
C ASN A 81 -9.27 -8.09 -6.15
N PRO A 82 -9.48 -9.30 -5.62
CA PRO A 82 -10.32 -9.52 -4.44
C PRO A 82 -9.73 -8.86 -3.20
N LEU A 83 -10.55 -8.05 -2.52
CA LEU A 83 -10.19 -7.27 -1.34
C LEU A 83 -10.64 -7.96 -0.05
N THR A 84 -9.73 -8.14 0.89
CA THR A 84 -10.03 -8.51 2.26
C THR A 84 -10.45 -7.28 3.06
N GLY A 85 -11.62 -7.32 3.69
CA GLY A 85 -12.22 -6.20 4.40
C GLY A 85 -13.71 -6.01 4.07
N PRO A 86 -14.31 -4.83 4.42
CA PRO A 86 -13.66 -3.72 5.09
C PRO A 86 -13.51 -3.89 6.60
N PHE A 87 -12.47 -3.26 7.13
CA PHE A 87 -12.23 -3.16 8.57
C PHE A 87 -12.64 -1.77 9.07
N PHE A 88 -13.52 -1.72 10.06
CA PHE A 88 -13.98 -0.47 10.66
C PHE A 88 -12.98 0.02 11.70
N ILE A 89 -12.55 1.27 11.60
CA ILE A 89 -11.64 1.91 12.55
C ILE A 89 -12.48 2.71 13.55
N GLU A 90 -12.45 2.28 14.82
CA GLU A 90 -13.23 2.90 15.89
C GLU A 90 -12.84 4.37 16.09
N GLY A 91 -13.85 5.24 16.09
CA GLY A 91 -13.67 6.69 16.25
C GLY A 91 -13.20 7.44 15.03
N ALA A 92 -12.97 6.78 13.88
CA ALA A 92 -12.62 7.45 12.63
C ALA A 92 -13.83 8.19 12.05
N GLU A 93 -13.64 9.48 11.76
CA GLU A 93 -14.64 10.36 11.17
C GLU A 93 -14.06 11.09 9.94
N PRO A 94 -14.90 11.52 8.98
CA PRO A 94 -14.43 12.28 7.84
C PRO A 94 -13.60 13.50 8.23
N GLY A 95 -12.41 13.63 7.61
CA GLY A 95 -11.45 14.68 7.92
C GLY A 95 -10.32 14.25 8.88
N ASP A 96 -10.35 13.02 9.36
CA ASP A 96 -9.22 12.38 10.02
C ASP A 96 -8.25 11.77 8.98
N THR A 97 -7.10 11.31 9.43
CA THR A 97 -6.17 10.49 8.66
C THR A 97 -6.01 9.12 9.30
N LEU A 98 -6.10 8.06 8.51
CA LEU A 98 -5.77 6.71 8.92
C LEU A 98 -4.34 6.38 8.52
N ALA A 99 -3.48 6.10 9.50
CA ALA A 99 -2.14 5.58 9.27
C ALA A 99 -2.15 4.04 9.39
N VAL A 100 -1.57 3.37 8.40
CA VAL A 100 -1.46 1.91 8.33
C VAL A 100 0.02 1.55 8.20
N LYS A 101 0.63 1.13 9.30
CA LYS A 101 2.03 0.68 9.33
C LYS A 101 2.12 -0.78 8.92
N ILE A 102 2.90 -1.07 7.89
CA ILE A 102 3.10 -2.42 7.38
C ILE A 102 4.21 -3.08 8.21
N LEU A 103 3.82 -4.06 9.05
CA LEU A 103 4.71 -4.73 9.99
C LEU A 103 5.36 -5.98 9.41
N ASP A 104 4.58 -6.74 8.62
CA ASP A 104 5.02 -8.00 8.01
C ASP A 104 4.19 -8.33 6.78
N LEU A 105 4.83 -8.78 5.72
CA LEU A 105 4.24 -9.33 4.51
C LEU A 105 5.00 -10.59 4.13
N GLN A 106 4.29 -11.70 3.99
CA GLN A 106 4.87 -12.98 3.63
C GLN A 106 4.10 -13.58 2.47
N VAL A 107 4.82 -14.03 1.44
CA VAL A 107 4.20 -14.81 0.36
C VAL A 107 3.62 -16.10 0.93
N ASN A 108 2.32 -16.33 0.68
CA ASN A 108 1.58 -17.46 1.22
C ASN A 108 1.35 -18.54 0.13
N GLY A 109 2.43 -19.21 -0.24
CA GLY A 109 2.43 -20.25 -1.27
C GLY A 109 3.79 -20.38 -1.93
N ASP A 110 3.95 -21.40 -2.74
CA ASP A 110 5.22 -21.76 -3.40
C ASP A 110 5.26 -21.33 -4.87
N GLN A 111 4.23 -20.57 -5.33
CA GLN A 111 4.09 -20.16 -6.71
C GLN A 111 3.44 -18.78 -6.83
N GLY A 112 3.99 -17.95 -7.70
CA GLY A 112 3.36 -16.72 -8.18
C GLY A 112 2.88 -16.88 -9.62
N ILE A 113 1.98 -15.98 -10.04
CA ILE A 113 1.37 -15.95 -11.37
C ILE A 113 1.68 -14.62 -12.03
N GLY A 114 2.13 -14.63 -13.27
CA GLY A 114 2.17 -13.46 -14.14
C GLY A 114 1.35 -13.75 -15.38
N ALA A 115 0.65 -12.74 -15.92
CA ALA A 115 -0.22 -12.94 -17.06
C ALA A 115 -0.17 -11.77 -18.05
N LEU A 116 -0.43 -12.08 -19.32
CA LEU A 116 -0.85 -11.13 -20.34
C LEU A 116 -2.30 -11.41 -20.69
N GLY A 117 -3.13 -10.40 -20.61
CA GLY A 117 -4.54 -10.45 -20.99
C GLY A 117 -4.80 -9.66 -22.28
N PRO A 118 -5.69 -10.11 -23.17
CA PRO A 118 -6.13 -9.34 -24.30
C PRO A 118 -6.75 -8.00 -23.87
N GLY A 119 -6.21 -6.88 -24.37
CA GLY A 119 -6.72 -5.54 -24.05
C GLY A 119 -6.23 -4.95 -22.72
N PHE A 120 -5.39 -5.64 -21.95
CA PHE A 120 -4.79 -5.15 -20.71
C PHE A 120 -3.26 -5.15 -20.79
N GLY A 121 -2.61 -4.15 -20.16
CA GLY A 121 -1.16 -3.95 -20.26
C GLY A 121 -0.77 -2.74 -21.11
N ALA A 122 0.39 -2.12 -20.80
CA ALA A 122 0.83 -0.86 -21.40
C ALA A 122 1.07 -0.93 -22.91
N LEU A 123 1.42 -2.11 -23.43
CA LEU A 123 1.70 -2.31 -24.87
C LEU A 123 0.51 -2.88 -25.64
N ASN A 124 -0.63 -3.07 -25.00
CA ASN A 124 -1.87 -3.42 -25.66
C ASN A 124 -2.49 -2.19 -26.34
N ALA A 125 -3.32 -2.42 -27.36
CA ALA A 125 -4.14 -1.36 -27.93
C ALA A 125 -5.05 -0.76 -26.85
N THR A 126 -5.13 0.56 -26.81
CA THR A 126 -6.05 1.24 -25.89
C THR A 126 -7.49 1.03 -26.33
N ASN A 127 -8.46 1.28 -25.43
CA ASN A 127 -9.88 1.28 -25.78
C ASN A 127 -10.26 2.29 -26.88
N TYR A 128 -9.38 3.26 -27.17
CA TYR A 128 -9.57 4.27 -28.22
C TYR A 128 -9.05 3.83 -29.59
N THR A 129 -8.13 2.86 -29.64
CA THR A 129 -7.48 2.39 -30.88
C THR A 129 -7.46 0.86 -31.01
N PRO A 130 -8.45 0.10 -30.50
CA PRO A 130 -8.36 -1.36 -30.44
C PRO A 130 -8.38 -2.02 -31.82
N MET A 131 -8.92 -1.34 -32.82
CA MET A 131 -9.12 -1.92 -34.16
C MET A 131 -7.93 -1.80 -35.08
N LEU A 132 -6.93 -0.99 -34.71
CA LEU A 132 -5.72 -0.76 -35.51
C LEU A 132 -4.57 -1.71 -35.19
N ASN A 133 -4.65 -2.40 -34.05
CA ASN A 133 -3.63 -3.34 -33.60
C ASN A 133 -4.29 -4.62 -33.12
N PRO A 134 -3.74 -5.81 -33.45
CA PRO A 134 -4.24 -7.04 -32.87
C PRO A 134 -4.02 -7.02 -31.35
N ALA A 135 -4.98 -7.55 -30.60
CA ALA A 135 -4.81 -7.77 -29.18
C ALA A 135 -3.67 -8.75 -28.92
N LEU A 136 -2.92 -8.55 -27.84
CA LEU A 136 -1.95 -9.54 -27.39
C LEU A 136 -2.68 -10.83 -26.98
N PRO A 137 -2.05 -12.00 -27.22
CA PRO A 137 -2.65 -13.27 -26.82
C PRO A 137 -2.65 -13.39 -25.29
N GLU A 138 -3.63 -14.15 -24.75
CA GLU A 138 -3.55 -14.60 -23.37
C GLU A 138 -2.34 -15.52 -23.19
N LYS A 139 -1.50 -15.22 -22.19
CA LYS A 139 -0.35 -16.01 -21.79
C LYS A 139 -0.21 -15.98 -20.28
N ILE A 140 0.11 -17.10 -19.67
CA ILE A 140 0.29 -17.23 -18.22
C ILE A 140 1.67 -17.81 -17.95
N TRP A 141 2.40 -17.18 -17.01
CA TRP A 141 3.67 -17.65 -16.47
C TRP A 141 3.46 -18.07 -15.02
N PHE A 142 4.07 -19.18 -14.66
CA PHE A 142 4.13 -19.65 -13.29
C PHE A 142 5.54 -19.42 -12.76
N TYR A 143 5.63 -18.77 -11.60
CA TYR A 143 6.89 -18.40 -10.97
C TYR A 143 7.09 -19.22 -9.68
N PRO A 144 7.85 -20.32 -9.69
CA PRO A 144 8.22 -21.01 -8.46
C PRO A 144 8.90 -20.07 -7.48
N ILE A 145 8.43 -20.06 -6.23
CA ILE A 145 8.97 -19.25 -5.14
C ILE A 145 9.92 -20.10 -4.30
N ASP A 146 11.14 -19.64 -4.16
CA ASP A 146 12.14 -20.23 -3.26
C ASP A 146 12.23 -19.37 -1.99
N HIS A 147 11.52 -19.77 -0.94
CA HIS A 147 11.50 -19.06 0.35
C HIS A 147 12.86 -19.03 1.04
N ALA A 148 13.74 -20.01 0.78
CA ALA A 148 15.06 -20.05 1.39
C ALA A 148 16.00 -18.99 0.83
N THR A 149 15.88 -18.69 -0.47
CA THR A 149 16.68 -17.66 -1.15
C THR A 149 15.92 -16.37 -1.39
N ASN A 150 14.63 -16.32 -1.03
CA ASN A 150 13.73 -15.18 -1.26
C ASN A 150 13.71 -14.75 -2.73
N THR A 151 13.50 -15.71 -3.64
CA THR A 151 13.48 -15.49 -5.09
C THR A 151 12.32 -16.18 -5.76
N ALA A 152 11.78 -15.54 -6.82
CA ALA A 152 10.87 -16.14 -7.77
C ALA A 152 11.64 -16.52 -9.05
N THR A 153 11.29 -17.64 -9.69
CA THR A 153 11.98 -18.06 -10.92
C THR A 153 11.12 -17.75 -12.14
N PHE A 154 11.57 -16.82 -12.97
CA PHE A 154 11.04 -16.65 -14.32
C PHE A 154 11.56 -17.77 -15.23
N GLN A 155 10.65 -18.37 -16.00
CA GLN A 155 10.97 -19.31 -17.04
C GLN A 155 10.31 -18.87 -18.35
N ALA A 156 11.09 -18.64 -19.38
CA ALA A 156 10.54 -18.30 -20.70
C ALA A 156 9.71 -19.45 -21.27
N LEU A 157 8.57 -19.13 -21.90
CA LEU A 157 7.67 -20.15 -22.47
C LEU A 157 8.24 -20.78 -23.74
N ASP A 158 8.94 -19.98 -24.56
CA ASP A 158 9.39 -20.36 -25.89
C ASP A 158 10.92 -20.62 -25.97
N SER A 159 11.61 -20.69 -24.82
CA SER A 159 13.04 -20.96 -24.76
C SER A 159 13.43 -21.62 -23.42
N LYS A 160 14.70 -22.04 -23.32
CA LYS A 160 15.27 -22.57 -22.07
C LYS A 160 15.77 -21.47 -21.12
N PHE A 161 15.56 -20.19 -21.45
CA PHE A 161 16.00 -19.10 -20.59
C PHE A 161 15.23 -19.09 -19.27
N SER A 162 15.96 -18.96 -18.19
CA SER A 162 15.41 -18.84 -16.84
C SER A 162 16.27 -17.89 -16.02
N VAL A 163 15.64 -17.13 -15.13
CA VAL A 163 16.33 -16.19 -14.23
C VAL A 163 15.61 -16.10 -12.89
N LYS A 164 16.37 -15.93 -11.82
CA LYS A 164 15.84 -15.66 -10.49
C LYS A 164 15.61 -14.17 -10.29
N ILE A 165 14.42 -13.82 -9.80
CA ILE A 165 13.98 -12.45 -9.48
C ILE A 165 13.88 -12.36 -7.97
N PRO A 166 14.50 -11.36 -7.31
CA PRO A 166 14.33 -11.12 -5.88
C PRO A 166 12.87 -10.87 -5.53
N VAL A 167 12.42 -11.43 -4.41
CA VAL A 167 11.06 -11.24 -3.88
C VAL A 167 11.08 -10.11 -2.86
N HIS A 168 10.26 -9.09 -3.11
CA HIS A 168 10.02 -7.94 -2.23
C HIS A 168 8.52 -7.72 -2.11
N PRO A 169 7.82 -8.43 -1.18
CA PRO A 169 6.37 -8.43 -1.14
C PRO A 169 5.80 -7.05 -0.81
N PHE A 170 4.73 -6.68 -1.51
CA PHE A 170 3.96 -5.48 -1.23
C PHE A 170 2.47 -5.67 -1.56
N LEU A 171 1.63 -4.75 -1.10
CA LEU A 171 0.20 -4.73 -1.37
C LEU A 171 -0.07 -3.84 -2.59
N GLY A 172 -0.54 -4.39 -3.70
CA GLY A 172 -1.03 -3.64 -4.84
C GLY A 172 -2.27 -2.85 -4.47
N CYS A 173 -3.25 -3.54 -3.91
CA CYS A 173 -4.49 -2.95 -3.40
C CYS A 173 -4.41 -2.66 -1.90
N ILE A 174 -4.46 -1.39 -1.54
CA ILE A 174 -4.68 -0.93 -0.16
C ILE A 174 -5.41 0.42 -0.17
N GLY A 175 -6.49 0.54 0.60
CA GLY A 175 -7.27 1.77 0.59
C GLY A 175 -8.45 1.75 1.55
N VAL A 176 -9.18 2.86 1.57
CA VAL A 176 -10.37 3.07 2.40
C VAL A 176 -11.61 3.28 1.53
N ALA A 177 -12.80 3.30 2.14
CA ALA A 177 -14.01 3.60 1.37
C ALA A 177 -13.96 5.02 0.79
N PRO A 178 -14.36 5.21 -0.49
CA PRO A 178 -14.44 6.54 -1.11
C PRO A 178 -15.54 7.41 -0.50
N ALA A 179 -15.43 8.72 -0.74
CA ALA A 179 -16.42 9.69 -0.29
C ALA A 179 -17.77 9.55 -1.02
N GLY A 180 -18.80 10.24 -0.52
CA GLY A 180 -20.07 10.42 -1.23
C GLY A 180 -20.95 9.18 -1.38
N GLY A 181 -20.61 8.06 -0.70
CA GLY A 181 -21.33 6.79 -0.87
C GLY A 181 -21.03 6.08 -2.19
N GLU A 182 -19.95 6.44 -2.85
CA GLU A 182 -19.51 5.78 -4.08
C GLU A 182 -19.04 4.35 -3.83
N ALA A 183 -19.13 3.53 -4.88
CA ALA A 183 -18.48 2.24 -4.98
C ALA A 183 -17.51 2.28 -6.17
N ARG A 184 -16.24 2.03 -5.90
CA ARG A 184 -15.17 1.99 -6.91
C ARG A 184 -14.65 0.57 -7.07
N SER A 185 -14.48 0.14 -8.32
CA SER A 185 -13.87 -1.18 -8.60
C SER A 185 -12.52 -1.33 -7.88
N SER A 186 -12.21 -2.55 -7.46
CA SER A 186 -10.93 -2.88 -6.81
C SER A 186 -9.70 -2.48 -7.64
N ILE A 187 -9.79 -2.50 -8.96
CA ILE A 187 -8.70 -2.13 -9.89
C ILE A 187 -8.53 -0.60 -10.07
N VAL A 188 -9.30 0.26 -9.37
CA VAL A 188 -9.21 1.71 -9.55
C VAL A 188 -8.39 2.35 -8.45
N PRO A 189 -7.20 2.91 -8.73
CA PRO A 189 -6.50 3.78 -7.81
C PRO A 189 -7.07 5.20 -7.87
N ALA A 190 -7.23 5.84 -6.71
CA ALA A 190 -7.70 7.23 -6.59
C ALA A 190 -7.33 7.83 -5.23
N GLU A 191 -8.00 8.93 -4.86
CA GLU A 191 -7.76 9.66 -3.61
C GLU A 191 -7.98 8.82 -2.34
N PHE A 192 -8.69 7.72 -2.42
CA PHE A 192 -8.92 6.78 -1.31
C PHE A 192 -7.86 5.67 -1.20
N GLY A 193 -6.83 5.67 -2.03
CA GLY A 193 -5.89 4.56 -2.23
C GLY A 193 -6.34 3.71 -3.42
N GLY A 194 -6.63 2.45 -3.20
CA GLY A 194 -7.09 1.54 -4.24
C GLY A 194 -5.96 0.66 -4.78
N ASN A 195 -6.01 0.34 -6.06
CA ASN A 195 -4.98 -0.42 -6.77
C ASN A 195 -3.83 0.52 -7.16
N MET A 196 -3.00 0.87 -6.19
CA MET A 196 -1.90 1.81 -6.42
C MET A 196 -0.68 1.13 -7.03
N ASP A 197 -0.60 -0.17 -6.91
CA ASP A 197 0.53 -1.00 -7.36
C ASP A 197 1.87 -0.34 -7.04
N ALA A 198 1.94 0.16 -5.81
CA ALA A 198 3.08 0.92 -5.31
C ALA A 198 3.96 0.02 -4.44
N PRO A 199 5.20 -0.32 -4.87
CA PRO A 199 6.14 -1.10 -4.06
C PRO A 199 6.44 -0.47 -2.70
N GLU A 200 6.11 0.81 -2.52
CA GLU A 200 6.15 1.52 -1.25
C GLU A 200 5.13 0.96 -0.23
N ALA A 201 4.09 0.25 -0.67
CA ALA A 201 3.15 -0.46 0.23
C ALA A 201 3.77 -1.76 0.78
N SER A 202 5.00 -1.68 1.28
CA SER A 202 5.83 -2.79 1.77
C SER A 202 6.26 -2.61 3.23
N VAL A 203 6.86 -3.65 3.79
CA VAL A 203 7.34 -3.66 5.18
C VAL A 203 8.31 -2.51 5.44
N GLY A 204 8.12 -1.83 6.57
CA GLY A 204 8.91 -0.67 6.99
C GLY A 204 8.32 0.68 6.59
N ASN A 205 7.28 0.70 5.75
CA ASN A 205 6.55 1.91 5.42
C ASN A 205 5.24 2.01 6.22
N THR A 206 4.80 3.25 6.42
CA THR A 206 3.45 3.61 6.86
C THR A 206 2.72 4.24 5.68
N VAL A 207 1.52 3.78 5.42
CA VAL A 207 0.60 4.36 4.42
C VAL A 207 -0.43 5.19 5.14
N TYR A 208 -0.65 6.41 4.68
CA TYR A 208 -1.68 7.31 5.21
C TYR A 208 -2.81 7.46 4.21
N PHE A 209 -4.05 7.39 4.70
CA PHE A 209 -5.27 7.55 3.88
C PHE A 209 -6.16 8.65 4.44
N PRO A 210 -6.81 9.44 3.59
CA PRO A 210 -7.88 10.32 4.02
C PRO A 210 -9.08 9.49 4.53
N VAL A 211 -9.60 9.81 5.70
CA VAL A 211 -10.86 9.22 6.17
C VAL A 211 -12.02 9.97 5.51
N ASN A 212 -12.73 9.30 4.62
CA ASN A 212 -13.83 9.89 3.85
C ASN A 212 -15.21 9.57 4.41
N VAL A 213 -15.33 8.45 5.14
CA VAL A 213 -16.57 7.98 5.75
C VAL A 213 -16.33 7.58 7.19
N LYS A 214 -17.38 7.51 8.00
CA LYS A 214 -17.30 7.01 9.37
C LYS A 214 -16.67 5.61 9.40
N GLY A 215 -15.69 5.43 10.26
CA GLY A 215 -14.94 4.19 10.39
C GLY A 215 -13.86 3.97 9.33
N GLY A 216 -13.68 4.86 8.37
CA GLY A 216 -12.68 4.78 7.30
C GLY A 216 -12.89 3.59 6.35
N LEU A 217 -13.16 2.38 6.89
CA LEU A 217 -13.39 1.14 6.15
C LEU A 217 -12.18 0.74 5.32
N LEU A 218 -11.16 0.22 6.01
CA LEU A 218 -9.88 -0.24 5.40
C LEU A 218 -10.06 -1.55 4.63
N TYR A 219 -9.47 -1.63 3.45
CA TYR A 219 -9.38 -2.82 2.60
C TYR A 219 -7.93 -3.13 2.25
N LEU A 220 -7.61 -4.41 2.07
CA LEU A 220 -6.31 -4.93 1.64
C LEU A 220 -6.54 -6.00 0.57
N GLY A 221 -5.69 -6.06 -0.44
CA GLY A 221 -5.80 -7.07 -1.48
C GLY A 221 -4.55 -7.14 -2.35
N ASP A 222 -4.59 -7.98 -3.37
CA ASP A 222 -3.68 -7.94 -4.47
C ASP A 222 -2.21 -7.97 -4.05
N GLY A 223 -1.74 -9.13 -3.68
CA GLY A 223 -0.37 -9.32 -3.17
C GLY A 223 0.61 -9.54 -4.30
N HIS A 224 1.67 -8.77 -4.32
CA HIS A 224 2.75 -8.88 -5.30
C HIS A 224 4.04 -9.40 -4.65
N ALA A 225 4.71 -10.35 -5.30
CA ALA A 225 6.03 -10.82 -4.91
C ALA A 225 7.15 -9.95 -5.51
N ALA A 226 6.97 -9.47 -6.73
CA ALA A 226 7.86 -8.53 -7.41
C ALA A 226 7.14 -7.91 -8.60
N MET A 227 7.48 -6.66 -8.90
CA MET A 227 6.95 -5.90 -10.02
C MET A 227 8.01 -4.94 -10.55
N GLY A 228 8.01 -4.70 -11.86
CA GLY A 228 8.79 -3.63 -12.48
C GLY A 228 7.97 -2.35 -12.56
N ASP A 229 8.63 -1.20 -12.66
CA ASP A 229 7.99 0.11 -12.77
C ASP A 229 6.93 0.14 -13.88
N GLY A 230 5.78 0.72 -13.55
CA GLY A 230 4.65 0.89 -14.45
C GLY A 230 3.78 -0.34 -14.63
N GLU A 231 4.11 -1.47 -14.02
CA GLU A 231 3.39 -2.74 -14.19
C GLU A 231 3.06 -3.08 -15.66
N VAL A 232 4.01 -2.78 -16.53
CA VAL A 232 3.79 -2.66 -17.98
C VAL A 232 3.19 -3.89 -18.69
N ALA A 233 3.30 -5.06 -18.07
CA ALA A 233 2.70 -6.29 -18.59
C ALA A 233 1.20 -6.43 -18.22
N GLY A 234 0.70 -5.64 -17.26
CA GLY A 234 -0.67 -5.70 -16.76
C GLY A 234 -0.86 -6.66 -15.58
N ALA A 235 0.21 -7.32 -15.15
CA ALA A 235 0.27 -8.10 -13.93
C ALA A 235 1.71 -8.16 -13.43
N ALA A 236 1.90 -8.11 -12.13
CA ALA A 236 3.14 -8.35 -11.43
C ALA A 236 3.47 -9.87 -11.35
N ILE A 237 4.25 -10.29 -10.38
CA ILE A 237 4.26 -11.68 -9.90
C ILE A 237 3.21 -11.74 -8.79
N GLU A 238 2.01 -12.13 -9.14
CA GLU A 238 0.83 -12.18 -8.31
C GLU A 238 0.91 -13.32 -7.30
N VAL A 239 0.69 -13.03 -6.04
CA VAL A 239 0.77 -14.01 -4.95
C VAL A 239 -0.25 -13.71 -3.85
N PRO A 240 -0.82 -14.71 -3.20
CA PRO A 240 -1.50 -14.46 -1.93
C PRO A 240 -0.47 -14.07 -0.87
N LEU A 241 -0.83 -13.12 0.00
CA LEU A 241 0.01 -12.68 1.11
C LEU A 241 -0.64 -13.00 2.46
N ARG A 242 0.20 -13.31 3.44
CA ARG A 242 -0.10 -13.06 4.83
C ARG A 242 0.37 -11.66 5.17
N ALA A 243 -0.51 -10.86 5.78
CA ALA A 243 -0.25 -9.46 6.08
C ALA A 243 -0.48 -9.15 7.56
N ARG A 244 0.45 -8.42 8.17
CA ARG A 244 0.29 -7.84 9.50
C ARG A 244 0.50 -6.34 9.39
N VAL A 245 -0.53 -5.59 9.75
CA VAL A 245 -0.51 -4.12 9.71
C VAL A 245 -1.01 -3.56 11.05
N GLN A 246 -0.44 -2.45 11.49
CA GLN A 246 -0.92 -1.70 12.65
C GLN A 246 -1.66 -0.47 12.17
N VAL A 247 -2.83 -0.21 12.73
CA VAL A 247 -3.63 0.97 12.39
C VAL A 247 -3.50 2.03 13.48
N GLU A 248 -3.35 3.29 13.05
CA GLU A 248 -3.37 4.46 13.94
C GLU A 248 -4.30 5.52 13.38
N LEU A 249 -5.10 6.15 14.23
CA LEU A 249 -6.02 7.20 13.85
C LEU A 249 -5.47 8.57 14.27
N ILE A 250 -5.24 9.44 13.29
CA ILE A 250 -4.78 10.81 13.48
C ILE A 250 -5.99 11.73 13.37
N LYS A 251 -6.48 12.20 14.50
CA LYS A 251 -7.69 13.01 14.58
C LYS A 251 -7.49 14.43 14.09
N GLY A 252 -8.46 14.91 13.28
CA GLY A 252 -8.50 16.30 12.83
C GLY A 252 -7.36 16.70 11.88
N HIS A 253 -6.59 15.75 11.38
CA HIS A 253 -5.53 15.96 10.40
C HIS A 253 -6.02 15.48 9.04
N LYS A 254 -6.43 16.41 8.19
CA LYS A 254 -6.96 16.09 6.86
C LYS A 254 -5.83 16.05 5.83
N ILE A 255 -5.77 14.95 5.07
CA ILE A 255 -5.00 14.83 3.83
C ILE A 255 -5.95 14.62 2.67
N ASN A 256 -5.51 14.85 1.43
CA ASN A 256 -6.37 14.71 0.26
C ASN A 256 -6.04 13.49 -0.59
N TRP A 257 -4.80 13.02 -0.54
CA TRP A 257 -4.32 11.86 -1.27
C TRP A 257 -3.51 10.94 -0.38
N PRO A 258 -3.35 9.66 -0.73
CA PRO A 258 -2.52 8.74 0.04
C PRO A 258 -1.06 9.22 0.10
N ARG A 259 -0.40 8.89 1.21
CA ARG A 259 1.00 9.21 1.47
C ARG A 259 1.71 7.97 1.95
N PHE A 260 3.02 7.88 1.69
CA PHE A 260 3.90 6.89 2.31
C PHE A 260 4.98 7.59 3.12
N GLU A 261 5.40 6.96 4.19
CA GLU A 261 6.50 7.44 5.00
C GLU A 261 7.30 6.27 5.56
N ASN A 262 8.63 6.42 5.54
CA ASN A 262 9.55 5.58 6.29
C ASN A 262 10.58 6.46 7.04
N ASP A 263 11.59 5.83 7.64
CA ASP A 263 12.60 6.57 8.41
C ASP A 263 13.37 7.61 7.58
N GLN A 264 13.49 7.40 6.26
CA GLN A 264 14.34 8.20 5.38
C GLN A 264 13.58 9.14 4.46
N THR A 265 12.33 8.82 4.11
CA THR A 265 11.63 9.44 2.97
C THR A 265 10.17 9.71 3.31
N ILE A 266 9.64 10.82 2.82
CA ILE A 266 8.21 11.09 2.69
C ILE A 266 7.82 11.06 1.22
N MET A 267 6.62 10.55 0.91
CA MET A 267 6.17 10.28 -0.44
C MET A 267 4.67 10.55 -0.55
N ALA A 268 4.24 11.15 -1.64
CA ALA A 268 2.82 11.39 -1.92
C ALA A 268 2.40 10.71 -3.20
N VAL A 269 1.18 10.21 -3.22
CA VAL A 269 0.58 9.51 -4.35
C VAL A 269 -0.31 10.44 -5.16
N GLY A 270 -0.26 10.32 -6.46
CA GLY A 270 -1.25 10.87 -7.37
C GLY A 270 -1.71 9.79 -8.34
N ALA A 271 -3.02 9.65 -8.50
CA ALA A 271 -3.60 8.66 -9.40
C ALA A 271 -4.60 9.32 -10.35
N TYR A 272 -4.25 9.39 -11.64
CA TYR A 272 -5.11 10.00 -12.66
C TYR A 272 -4.64 9.67 -14.09
N ARG A 273 -5.45 9.99 -15.09
CA ARG A 273 -5.07 10.03 -16.50
C ARG A 273 -5.32 11.42 -17.08
N PRO A 274 -4.38 11.98 -17.83
CA PRO A 274 -3.08 11.41 -18.22
C PRO A 274 -2.05 11.45 -17.08
N VAL A 275 -0.89 10.81 -17.27
CA VAL A 275 0.16 10.63 -16.23
C VAL A 275 0.71 11.96 -15.68
N ASP A 276 0.74 13.00 -16.48
CA ASP A 276 1.18 14.33 -16.03
C ASP A 276 0.21 14.98 -15.03
N ASP A 277 -1.07 14.64 -15.03
CA ASP A 277 -2.01 15.05 -13.99
C ASP A 277 -1.83 14.22 -12.72
N ALA A 278 -1.54 12.92 -12.81
CA ALA A 278 -1.14 12.13 -11.66
C ALA A 278 0.10 12.72 -10.98
N LEU A 279 1.09 13.11 -11.77
CA LEU A 279 2.30 13.77 -11.28
C LEU A 279 1.98 15.09 -10.57
N ARG A 280 1.13 15.96 -11.15
CA ARG A 280 0.72 17.23 -10.53
C ARG A 280 0.03 17.02 -9.19
N ILE A 281 -0.84 16.01 -9.10
CA ILE A 281 -1.52 15.63 -7.86
C ILE A 281 -0.50 15.24 -6.79
N ALA A 282 0.43 14.31 -7.11
CA ALA A 282 1.44 13.85 -6.18
C ALA A 282 2.31 14.99 -5.64
N PHE A 283 2.77 15.89 -6.52
CA PHE A 283 3.58 17.04 -6.10
C PHE A 283 2.78 18.07 -5.30
N THR A 284 1.53 18.32 -5.64
CA THR A 284 0.66 19.21 -4.86
C THR A 284 0.49 18.70 -3.44
N GLU A 285 0.24 17.40 -3.28
CA GLU A 285 0.10 16.77 -1.97
C GLU A 285 1.42 16.79 -1.18
N LEU A 286 2.55 16.56 -1.86
CA LEU A 286 3.87 16.58 -1.22
C LEU A 286 4.28 18.00 -0.78
N VAL A 287 3.99 19.03 -1.56
CA VAL A 287 4.17 20.44 -1.19
C VAL A 287 3.33 20.78 0.05
N ALA A 288 2.05 20.40 0.04
CA ALA A 288 1.16 20.64 1.18
C ALA A 288 1.67 19.93 2.45
N TRP A 289 2.19 18.71 2.32
CA TRP A 289 2.76 17.98 3.45
C TRP A 289 4.01 18.65 4.01
N ILE A 290 4.95 19.05 3.14
CA ILE A 290 6.16 19.77 3.55
C ILE A 290 5.80 21.10 4.23
N HIS A 291 4.82 21.81 3.69
CA HIS A 291 4.35 23.05 4.29
C HIS A 291 3.79 22.84 5.71
N SER A 292 2.86 21.87 5.86
CA SER A 292 2.18 21.62 7.14
C SER A 292 3.12 21.10 8.23
N ASP A 293 3.94 20.10 7.90
CA ASP A 293 4.67 19.33 8.87
C ASP A 293 6.11 19.81 9.09
N TYR A 294 6.70 20.45 8.07
CA TYR A 294 8.09 20.89 8.11
C TYR A 294 8.25 22.42 8.07
N GLY A 295 7.17 23.17 7.94
CA GLY A 295 7.14 24.63 8.08
C GLY A 295 7.77 25.42 6.94
N LEU A 296 8.09 24.81 5.80
CA LEU A 296 8.50 25.56 4.60
C LEU A 296 7.28 26.25 3.97
N SER A 297 7.50 27.41 3.33
CA SER A 297 6.45 27.96 2.48
C SER A 297 6.19 27.02 1.30
N GLU A 298 4.98 27.05 0.73
CA GLU A 298 4.62 26.22 -0.42
C GLU A 298 5.58 26.44 -1.60
N LEU A 299 5.98 27.70 -1.85
CA LEU A 299 6.91 28.04 -2.93
C LEU A 299 8.33 27.54 -2.65
N ASP A 300 8.82 27.63 -1.41
CA ASP A 300 10.12 27.07 -1.04
C ASP A 300 10.12 25.55 -1.10
N ALA A 301 9.05 24.91 -0.65
CA ALA A 301 8.86 23.46 -0.78
C ALA A 301 8.86 23.03 -2.25
N TYR A 302 8.11 23.73 -3.10
CA TYR A 302 8.05 23.45 -4.54
C TYR A 302 9.40 23.65 -5.22
N GLU A 303 10.11 24.74 -4.94
CA GLU A 303 11.45 24.99 -5.49
C GLU A 303 12.46 23.93 -5.05
N LEU A 304 12.43 23.53 -3.77
CA LEU A 304 13.29 22.46 -3.24
C LEU A 304 13.00 21.13 -3.94
N LEU A 305 11.72 20.75 -4.07
CA LEU A 305 11.31 19.54 -4.77
C LEU A 305 11.81 19.52 -6.21
N GLY A 306 11.82 20.65 -6.90
CA GLY A 306 12.38 20.78 -8.25
C GLY A 306 13.88 20.47 -8.36
N LYS A 307 14.60 20.31 -7.24
CA LYS A 307 16.05 20.00 -7.23
C LYS A 307 16.36 18.59 -6.76
N VAL A 308 15.55 18.05 -5.83
CA VAL A 308 15.93 16.80 -5.11
C VAL A 308 14.86 15.72 -5.09
N ALA A 309 13.63 16.01 -5.56
CA ALA A 309 12.56 15.03 -5.60
C ALA A 309 12.87 13.89 -6.58
N LYS A 310 12.31 12.73 -6.26
CA LYS A 310 12.28 11.56 -7.16
C LYS A 310 10.84 11.25 -7.53
N ILE A 311 10.68 10.64 -8.69
CA ILE A 311 9.39 10.24 -9.25
C ILE A 311 9.47 8.74 -9.53
N HIS A 312 8.46 8.02 -9.09
CA HIS A 312 8.24 6.63 -9.40
C HIS A 312 6.89 6.50 -10.11
N LEU A 313 6.88 6.04 -11.35
CA LEU A 313 5.66 5.64 -12.07
C LEU A 313 5.41 4.19 -11.69
N THR A 314 4.52 3.95 -10.74
CA THR A 314 4.34 2.62 -10.17
C THR A 314 3.44 1.76 -11.04
N GLU A 315 2.44 2.37 -11.68
CA GLU A 315 1.42 1.68 -12.45
C GLU A 315 0.97 2.55 -13.64
N MET A 316 0.79 1.96 -14.85
CA MET A 316 0.31 2.66 -16.04
C MET A 316 -0.62 1.80 -16.92
N VAL A 317 -1.30 0.82 -16.34
CA VAL A 317 -2.18 -0.10 -17.06
C VAL A 317 -3.64 -0.03 -16.58
N ASP A 318 -3.85 0.35 -15.35
CA ASP A 318 -5.15 0.51 -14.70
C ASP A 318 -5.96 1.72 -15.18
N PRO A 319 -7.23 1.87 -14.76
CA PRO A 319 -8.07 3.00 -15.15
C PRO A 319 -7.46 4.38 -14.88
N ASN A 320 -6.69 4.55 -13.80
CA ASN A 320 -5.83 5.70 -13.54
C ASN A 320 -4.36 5.25 -13.45
N TYR A 321 -3.45 6.07 -13.92
CA TYR A 321 -2.01 5.86 -13.77
C TYR A 321 -1.55 6.36 -12.41
N VAL A 322 -0.61 5.68 -11.76
CA VAL A 322 -0.14 6.03 -10.43
C VAL A 322 1.29 6.53 -10.44
N VAL A 323 1.49 7.70 -9.84
CA VAL A 323 2.80 8.32 -9.62
C VAL A 323 3.01 8.51 -8.12
N VAL A 324 4.18 8.11 -7.64
CA VAL A 324 4.67 8.41 -6.31
C VAL A 324 5.79 9.45 -6.41
N ALA A 325 5.55 10.66 -5.89
CA ALA A 325 6.56 11.69 -5.75
C ALA A 325 7.18 11.64 -4.35
N SER A 326 8.50 11.73 -4.23
CA SER A 326 9.21 11.53 -2.97
C SER A 326 10.34 12.52 -2.74
N ILE A 327 10.66 12.76 -1.45
CA ILE A 327 11.82 13.51 -1.00
C ILE A 327 12.45 12.83 0.22
N GLU A 328 13.79 12.76 0.25
CA GLU A 328 14.51 12.26 1.43
C GLU A 328 14.47 13.31 2.56
N LYS A 329 14.13 12.88 3.78
CA LYS A 329 14.01 13.73 4.98
C LYS A 329 15.27 14.52 5.30
N LYS A 330 16.44 14.06 4.86
CA LYS A 330 17.73 14.80 5.05
C LYS A 330 17.75 16.18 4.38
N TYR A 331 16.85 16.43 3.41
CA TYR A 331 16.72 17.74 2.74
C TYR A 331 15.69 18.64 3.41
N LEU A 332 14.98 18.15 4.42
CA LEU A 332 13.91 18.87 5.11
C LEU A 332 14.39 19.40 6.47
N PRO A 333 13.80 20.50 6.97
CA PRO A 333 13.96 20.91 8.37
C PRO A 333 13.49 19.79 9.32
N ALA A 334 13.72 19.99 10.61
CA ALA A 334 13.07 19.13 11.61
C ALA A 334 11.55 19.27 11.50
N LYS A 335 10.85 18.13 11.67
CA LYS A 335 9.39 18.12 11.69
C LYS A 335 8.87 18.98 12.83
N ASN A 336 7.86 19.81 12.57
CA ASN A 336 7.18 20.60 13.60
C ASN A 336 6.55 19.65 14.65
N ASN A 337 6.73 19.98 15.93
CA ASN A 337 6.13 19.21 17.04
C ASN A 337 4.66 19.51 17.21
#